data_8e732ccee918e57f56aa16be595b0ce9
#
_entry.id   8e732ccee918e57f56aa16be595b0ce9
#
_cell.length_a   1.000
_cell.length_b   1.000
_cell.length_c   1.000
_cell.angle_alpha   90.00
_cell.angle_beta   90.00
_cell.angle_gamma   90.00
#
_symmetry.space_group_name_H-M   'P 1'
#
loop_
_entity.id
_entity.type
_entity.pdbx_description
1 polymer ?
#
loop_
_entity_poly.entity_id
_entity_poly.type
_entity_poly.pdbx_seq_one_letter_code
_entity_poly.pdbx_strand_id
1 'polypeptide(L)'
;MKNIKTLSIHEYELPVVINKEDNFFIATCPKWTDCYAQGNTLEEAVGEISYVASSLIELYSEEGLKVPLKLKNISQKPVSNIRLTFPLVVSSS
;
A
#
# COMPACT_ATOMS: atom_id res chain seq x y z
N MET A 1 -9.19 12.98 9.44
CA MET A 1 -9.18 11.67 9.70
C MET A 1 -8.35 10.88 8.82
N LYS A 2 -7.89 9.72 9.20
CA LYS A 2 -7.08 8.91 8.40
C LYS A 2 -7.73 7.73 7.91
N ASN A 3 -7.45 7.30 6.77
CA ASN A 3 -8.05 6.12 6.26
C ASN A 3 -6.98 5.16 6.00
N ILE A 4 -7.16 3.96 6.36
CA ILE A 4 -6.17 2.93 6.20
C ILE A 4 -6.63 1.89 5.27
N LYS A 5 -5.83 1.52 4.32
CA LYS A 5 -6.21 0.46 3.46
C LYS A 5 -5.05 -0.46 3.32
N THR A 6 -5.25 -1.67 3.00
CA THR A 6 -4.20 -2.64 2.81
C THR A 6 -4.24 -3.13 1.39
N LEU A 7 -3.13 -3.03 0.73
CA LEU A 7 -3.02 -3.48 -0.63
C LEU A 7 -2.13 -4.70 -0.69
N SER A 8 -2.31 -5.50 -1.70
CA SER A 8 -1.49 -6.69 -1.83
C SER A 8 -0.57 -6.46 -2.97
N ILE A 9 0.71 -6.59 -2.78
CA ILE A 9 1.66 -6.44 -3.81
C ILE A 9 2.48 -7.68 -3.82
N HIS A 10 2.36 -8.45 -4.80
CA HIS A 10 3.02 -9.73 -4.85
C HIS A 10 2.51 -10.51 -3.66
N GLU A 11 3.33 -10.84 -2.78
CA GLU A 11 2.87 -11.57 -1.65
C GLU A 11 3.02 -10.77 -0.39
N TYR A 12 3.10 -9.47 -0.49
CA TYR A 12 3.22 -8.66 0.70
C TYR A 12 1.95 -7.87 0.94
N GLU A 13 1.73 -7.53 2.18
CA GLU A 13 0.61 -6.69 2.53
C GLU A 13 1.16 -5.30 2.76
N LEU A 14 0.59 -4.30 2.12
CA LEU A 14 1.08 -2.96 2.23
C LEU A 14 0.02 -2.10 2.91
N PRO A 15 0.18 -1.84 4.18
CA PRO A 15 -0.78 -0.99 4.87
C PRO A 15 -0.53 0.45 4.47
N VAL A 16 -1.52 1.10 3.98
CA VAL A 16 -1.38 2.43 3.47
C VAL A 16 -2.30 3.39 4.19
N VAL A 17 -1.76 4.52 4.59
CA VAL A 17 -2.55 5.53 5.23
C VAL A 17 -2.61 6.68 4.24
N ILE A 18 -3.79 7.18 3.97
CA ILE A 18 -3.93 8.26 3.02
C ILE A 18 -4.49 9.48 3.69
N ASN A 19 -3.82 10.59 3.51
CA ASN A 19 -4.29 11.84 4.06
C ASN A 19 -4.58 12.78 2.91
N LYS A 20 -5.68 13.51 3.02
CA LYS A 20 -6.02 14.44 2.00
C LYS A 20 -5.46 15.79 2.39
N GLU A 21 -4.73 16.40 1.49
CA GLU A 21 -4.26 17.74 1.70
C GLU A 21 -5.14 18.67 0.88
N ASP A 22 -4.79 19.91 0.74
CA ASP A 22 -5.64 20.82 0.03
C ASP A 22 -6.02 20.35 -1.36
N ASN A 23 -5.08 20.08 -2.17
CA ASN A 23 -5.40 19.69 -3.49
C ASN A 23 -4.88 18.34 -3.87
N PHE A 24 -4.42 17.59 -2.99
CA PHE A 24 -3.85 16.31 -3.36
C PHE A 24 -3.91 15.33 -2.19
N PHE A 25 -3.53 14.12 -2.46
CA PHE A 25 -3.56 13.08 -1.44
C PHE A 25 -2.16 12.55 -1.24
N ILE A 26 -1.82 12.26 -0.02
CA ILE A 26 -0.53 11.68 0.27
C ILE A 26 -0.74 10.29 0.83
N ALA A 27 -0.06 9.33 0.28
CA ALA A 27 -0.15 7.96 0.75
C ALA A 27 1.17 7.60 1.42
N THR A 28 1.10 7.00 2.58
CA THR A 28 2.31 6.61 3.29
C THR A 28 2.14 5.20 3.84
N CYS A 29 3.24 4.59 4.16
CA CYS A 29 3.21 3.27 4.75
C CYS A 29 3.84 3.37 6.12
N PRO A 30 3.09 3.23 7.18
CA PRO A 30 3.64 3.43 8.52
C PRO A 30 4.78 2.49 8.84
N LYS A 31 4.79 1.32 8.22
CA LYS A 31 5.86 0.42 8.51
C LYS A 31 7.03 0.52 7.58
N TRP A 32 6.98 1.38 6.62
CA TRP A 32 8.05 1.47 5.64
C TRP A 32 8.17 2.94 5.24
N THR A 33 8.98 3.67 5.94
CA THR A 33 9.01 5.10 5.74
C THR A 33 9.56 5.47 4.36
N ASP A 34 10.26 4.61 3.70
CA ASP A 34 10.73 4.93 2.37
C ASP A 34 9.63 4.83 1.34
N CYS A 35 8.50 4.28 1.70
CA CYS A 35 7.44 4.05 0.75
C CYS A 35 6.37 5.09 0.93
N TYR A 36 6.32 6.06 0.05
CA TYR A 36 5.27 7.05 0.11
C TYR A 36 5.05 7.62 -1.28
N ALA A 37 3.95 8.26 -1.48
CA ALA A 37 3.62 8.79 -2.79
C ALA A 37 2.52 9.81 -2.66
N GLN A 38 2.22 10.51 -3.72
CA GLN A 38 1.12 11.43 -3.67
C GLN A 38 0.43 11.42 -5.02
N GLY A 39 -0.75 11.89 -5.07
CA GLY A 39 -1.53 11.93 -6.28
C GLY A 39 -2.58 13.00 -6.18
N ASN A 40 -3.14 13.39 -7.29
CA ASN A 40 -4.17 14.39 -7.29
C ASN A 40 -5.51 13.81 -6.92
N THR A 41 -5.67 12.54 -7.02
CA THR A 41 -6.89 11.87 -6.60
C THR A 41 -6.52 10.72 -5.70
N LEU A 42 -7.49 10.18 -5.02
CA LEU A 42 -7.25 9.05 -4.16
C LEU A 42 -6.72 7.89 -4.98
N GLU A 43 -7.34 7.62 -6.11
CA GLU A 43 -6.92 6.48 -6.92
C GLU A 43 -5.51 6.69 -7.43
N GLU A 44 -5.15 7.92 -7.74
CA GLU A 44 -3.84 8.16 -8.22
C GLU A 44 -2.82 7.93 -7.12
N ALA A 45 -3.10 8.37 -5.91
CA ALA A 45 -2.19 8.17 -4.81
C ALA A 45 -2.02 6.68 -4.52
N VAL A 46 -3.10 5.93 -4.60
CA VAL A 46 -3.03 4.49 -4.35
C VAL A 46 -2.21 3.82 -5.45
N GLY A 47 -2.42 4.22 -6.68
CA GLY A 47 -1.66 3.62 -7.77
C GLY A 47 -0.19 3.95 -7.66
N GLU A 48 0.11 5.19 -7.28
CA GLU A 48 1.49 5.60 -7.18
C GLU A 48 2.21 4.89 -6.03
N ILE A 49 1.56 4.73 -4.89
CA ILE A 49 2.25 4.09 -3.80
C ILE A 49 2.42 2.60 -4.08
N SER A 50 1.52 2.02 -4.84
CA SER A 50 1.67 0.62 -5.23
C SER A 50 2.88 0.47 -6.13
N TYR A 51 3.06 1.41 -7.02
CA TYR A 51 4.19 1.34 -7.93
C TYR A 51 5.50 1.56 -7.15
N VAL A 52 5.51 2.51 -6.25
CA VAL A 52 6.69 2.78 -5.45
C VAL A 52 7.03 1.55 -4.62
N ALA A 53 6.03 0.93 -4.01
CA ALA A 53 6.28 -0.23 -3.18
C ALA A 53 6.85 -1.37 -4.01
N SER A 54 6.31 -1.59 -5.20
CA SER A 54 6.83 -2.66 -6.03
C SER A 54 8.28 -2.41 -6.41
N SER A 55 8.60 -1.16 -6.72
CA SER A 55 9.96 -0.82 -7.08
C SER A 55 10.90 -1.00 -5.90
N LEU A 56 10.43 -0.62 -4.71
CA LEU A 56 11.27 -0.77 -3.54
C LEU A 56 11.48 -2.23 -3.18
N ILE A 57 10.44 -3.04 -3.36
CA ILE A 57 10.57 -4.46 -3.08
C ILE A 57 11.63 -5.07 -3.98
N GLU A 58 11.61 -4.65 -5.25
CA GLU A 58 12.58 -5.18 -6.16
C GLU A 58 13.98 -4.71 -5.79
N LEU A 59 14.12 -3.46 -5.43
CA LEU A 59 15.41 -2.95 -5.05
C LEU A 59 15.91 -3.63 -3.79
N TYR A 60 15.08 -3.78 -2.79
CA TYR A 60 15.48 -4.41 -1.54
C TYR A 60 15.87 -5.85 -1.81
N SER A 61 15.17 -6.52 -2.70
CA SER A 61 15.53 -7.89 -3.00
C SER A 61 16.89 -7.97 -3.66
N GLU A 62 17.16 -7.05 -4.56
CA GLU A 62 18.43 -7.07 -5.22
C GLU A 62 19.57 -6.72 -4.28
N GLU A 63 19.31 -5.91 -3.29
CA GLU A 63 20.34 -5.53 -2.37
C GLU A 63 20.43 -6.49 -1.19
N GLY A 64 19.62 -7.46 -1.15
CA GLY A 64 19.65 -8.41 -0.04
C GLY A 64 19.07 -7.85 1.24
N LEU A 65 18.25 -6.81 1.13
CA LEU A 65 17.69 -6.22 2.32
C LEU A 65 16.32 -6.80 2.59
N LYS A 66 15.92 -6.76 3.83
CA LYS A 66 14.65 -7.33 4.15
C LYS A 66 13.56 -6.33 3.94
N VAL A 67 12.52 -6.71 3.27
CA VAL A 67 11.36 -5.85 3.05
C VAL A 67 10.59 -5.79 4.35
N PRO A 68 10.35 -4.62 4.88
CA PRO A 68 9.67 -4.49 6.18
C PRO A 68 8.15 -4.62 6.08
N LEU A 69 7.67 -5.58 5.37
CA LEU A 69 6.25 -5.81 5.25
C LEU A 69 5.96 -7.25 5.56
N LYS A 70 4.71 -7.55 5.90
CA LYS A 70 4.35 -8.86 6.24
C LYS A 70 4.01 -9.59 5.00
N LEU A 71 4.38 -10.79 4.89
CA LEU A 71 4.05 -11.57 3.74
C LEU A 71 2.58 -11.90 3.76
N LYS A 72 2.00 -11.91 2.59
CA LYS A 72 0.63 -12.16 2.53
C LYS A 72 0.43 -13.59 2.84
N ASN A 73 -0.52 -13.89 3.60
CA ASN A 73 -0.74 -15.23 3.95
C ASN A 73 -1.38 -15.93 2.83
N ILE A 74 -0.71 -16.76 2.25
CA ILE A 74 -1.28 -17.44 1.17
C ILE A 74 -2.00 -18.54 1.68
N SER A 75 -2.84 -18.47 2.36
CA SER A 75 -3.42 -19.47 2.92
C SER A 75 -3.88 -20.41 2.10
N GLN A 76 -4.17 -21.24 2.49
CA GLN A 76 -4.55 -22.23 1.77
C GLN A 76 -5.87 -22.07 1.27
N LYS A 77 -6.52 -21.23 1.53
CA LYS A 77 -7.75 -21.14 1.08
C LYS A 77 -7.88 -20.86 -0.29
N PRO A 78 -8.51 -21.37 -0.97
CA PRO A 78 -8.67 -21.17 -2.33
C PRO A 78 -9.19 -19.89 -2.50
N VAL A 79 -8.82 -19.44 -3.20
CA VAL A 79 -9.17 -18.31 -3.44
C VAL A 79 -10.22 -17.76 -3.90
N SER A 80 -10.98 -18.36 -4.08
CA SER A 80 -11.98 -17.79 -4.67
C SER A 80 -12.26 -16.53 -4.06
N ASN A 81 -11.77 -16.32 -3.14
CA ASN A 81 -12.21 -15.24 -2.60
C ASN A 81 -11.36 -14.24 -2.54
N ILE A 82 -11.17 -13.70 -3.29
CA ILE A 82 -10.40 -12.75 -3.29
C ILE A 82 -10.99 -11.72 -2.66
N ARG A 83 -10.90 -11.33 -1.82
CA ARG A 83 -11.41 -10.37 -1.28
C ARG A 83 -10.69 -9.24 -1.34
N LEU A 84 -10.89 -8.46 -1.84
CA LEU A 84 -10.29 -7.37 -1.92
C LEU A 84 -10.65 -6.53 -0.94
N THR A 85 -10.41 -6.59 -0.12
CA THR A 85 -10.69 -5.82 0.79
C THR A 85 -10.13 -4.56 0.67
N PHE A 86 -10.54 -3.77 0.25
CA PHE A 86 -10.08 -2.57 0.29
C PHE A 86 -10.83 -1.86 1.10
N PRO A 87 -10.67 -1.78 2.08
CA PRO A 87 -11.37 -1.13 2.90
C PRO A 87 -11.13 0.18 2.75
N LEU A 88 -11.42 0.71 2.16
CA LEU A 88 -11.15 1.78 1.97
C LEU A 88 -11.85 2.76 2.53
N VAL A 89 -11.67 3.16 3.35
CA VAL A 89 -12.28 4.06 3.86
C VAL A 89 -11.79 5.31 3.73
N VAL A 90 -12.19 6.10 3.22
CA VAL A 90 -11.68 7.26 3.10
C VAL A 90 -12.33 8.29 3.77
N SER A 91 -11.80 8.98 4.46
CA SER A 91 -12.48 9.96 5.03
C SER A 91 -11.99 11.15 4.52
N SER A 92 -12.53 12.00 4.32
CA SER A 92 -12.06 13.07 3.79
C SER A 92 -11.89 13.97 4.75
N SER A 93 -11.26 14.54 4.95
CA SER A 93 -11.13 15.42 5.87
C SER A 93 -11.34 16.60 5.63
#